data_2f9c7e5795dc8b37cf70e53dbbc12939
#
_entry.id   2f9c7e5795dc8b37cf70e53dbbc12939
#
_cell.length_a   1.000
_cell.length_b   1.000
_cell.length_c   1.000
_cell.angle_alpha   90.00
_cell.angle_beta   90.00
_cell.angle_gamma   90.00
#
_symmetry.space_group_name_H-M   'P 1'
#
loop_
_entity.id
_entity.type
_entity.pdbx_description
1 polymer ?
#
loop_
_entity_poly.entity_id
_entity_poly.type
_entity_poly.pdbx_seq_one_letter_code
_entity_poly.pdbx_strand_id
1 'polypeptide(L)'
;MKKKLLAMAVVLAVFCQAGEVLINPRSQTDFGAAAEIEVSPDGVMRPTGANCVHTVQHSVVDPAKTYRVTVEYKRAPGAPQNARGVVVVVPFNKRARQIEGVHVSFVAGSEAAVLEHSPLRGKRIVLELNDAWARELEKGARRTYAAVYKAKKDLSDIPNFAWSVIRAQRVEEGRLVLDVDWTPSLVKGDLVRLHYYGWLGIGRDVIPDDGWQTLSYEITGVSKSACGDKFWAGTSAVGLGLYGKDVLYRNFTFEELE
;
A
#
# COMPACT_ATOMS: atom_id res chain seq x y z
N MET A 1 -50.39 -1.51 -47.18
CA MET A 1 -49.91 -0.51 -46.16
C MET A 1 -48.74 -1.09 -45.41
N LYS A 2 -47.52 -0.66 -45.73
CA LYS A 2 -46.28 -1.13 -45.06
C LYS A 2 -45.92 -0.13 -43.99
N LYS A 3 -46.02 -0.53 -42.70
CA LYS A 3 -45.56 0.28 -41.55
C LYS A 3 -44.01 0.17 -41.48
N LYS A 4 -43.35 1.30 -41.69
CA LYS A 4 -41.91 1.46 -41.43
C LYS A 4 -41.73 1.66 -39.93
N LEU A 5 -41.09 0.71 -39.23
CA LEU A 5 -40.57 0.92 -37.89
C LEU A 5 -39.29 1.76 -38.00
N LEU A 6 -39.34 2.94 -37.39
CA LEU A 6 -38.20 3.81 -37.22
C LEU A 6 -37.51 3.36 -35.91
N ALA A 7 -36.35 2.70 -36.00
CA ALA A 7 -35.53 2.37 -34.85
C ALA A 7 -34.74 3.64 -34.44
N MET A 8 -35.11 4.21 -33.29
CA MET A 8 -34.44 5.34 -32.69
C MET A 8 -33.26 4.78 -31.88
N ALA A 9 -32.06 4.91 -32.42
CA ALA A 9 -30.83 4.59 -31.69
C ALA A 9 -30.59 5.70 -30.66
N VAL A 10 -30.77 5.38 -29.39
CA VAL A 10 -30.36 6.25 -28.27
C VAL A 10 -28.86 6.07 -28.11
N VAL A 11 -28.10 7.03 -28.60
CA VAL A 11 -26.66 7.15 -28.31
C VAL A 11 -26.55 7.68 -26.88
N LEU A 12 -26.28 6.79 -25.91
CA LEU A 12 -25.84 7.21 -24.57
C LEU A 12 -24.43 7.82 -24.74
N ALA A 13 -24.35 9.15 -24.81
CA ALA A 13 -23.12 9.88 -24.59
C ALA A 13 -22.75 9.72 -23.10
N VAL A 14 -21.81 8.83 -22.82
CA VAL A 14 -21.13 8.82 -21.52
C VAL A 14 -20.31 10.09 -21.49
N PHE A 15 -20.82 11.14 -20.88
CA PHE A 15 -20.03 12.29 -20.49
C PHE A 15 -19.05 11.80 -19.45
N CYS A 16 -17.81 11.54 -19.89
CA CYS A 16 -16.68 11.41 -18.99
C CYS A 16 -16.46 12.81 -18.41
N GLN A 17 -16.99 13.08 -17.22
CA GLN A 17 -16.67 14.30 -16.48
C GLN A 17 -15.17 14.27 -16.24
N ALA A 18 -14.47 15.25 -16.84
CA ALA A 18 -13.04 15.41 -16.62
C ALA A 18 -12.85 15.92 -15.18
N GLY A 19 -12.30 15.09 -14.31
CA GLY A 19 -11.96 15.45 -12.96
C GLY A 19 -10.81 16.46 -12.90
N GLU A 20 -10.63 17.09 -11.75
CA GLU A 20 -9.47 17.95 -11.50
C GLU A 20 -8.21 17.11 -11.35
N VAL A 21 -7.20 17.30 -12.22
CA VAL A 21 -5.90 16.63 -12.13
C VAL A 21 -5.08 17.25 -11.00
N LEU A 22 -4.83 16.49 -9.95
CA LEU A 22 -4.13 16.93 -8.75
C LEU A 22 -2.64 16.65 -8.78
N ILE A 23 -2.22 15.52 -9.37
CA ILE A 23 -0.80 15.13 -9.53
C ILE A 23 -0.59 14.59 -10.95
N ASN A 24 0.45 15.08 -11.62
CA ASN A 24 0.83 14.63 -12.97
C ASN A 24 2.34 14.83 -13.17
N PRO A 25 3.18 13.90 -12.70
CA PRO A 25 4.62 14.02 -12.82
C PRO A 25 5.07 13.94 -14.28
N ARG A 26 5.97 14.86 -14.68
CA ARG A 26 6.48 15.01 -16.05
C ARG A 26 8.00 15.08 -16.13
N SER A 27 8.67 15.23 -15.00
CA SER A 27 10.11 15.48 -14.94
C SER A 27 10.77 14.72 -13.79
N GLN A 28 12.09 14.60 -13.83
CA GLN A 28 12.92 14.04 -12.76
C GLN A 28 12.69 14.76 -11.42
N THR A 29 12.51 16.07 -11.46
CA THR A 29 12.34 16.90 -10.27
C THR A 29 11.04 16.60 -9.52
N ASP A 30 10.02 16.07 -10.20
CA ASP A 30 8.76 15.68 -9.58
C ASP A 30 8.92 14.49 -8.62
N PHE A 31 10.02 13.72 -8.77
CA PHE A 31 10.40 12.60 -7.89
C PHE A 31 11.53 12.93 -6.92
N GLY A 32 12.11 14.13 -7.02
CA GLY A 32 13.28 14.55 -6.24
C GLY A 32 14.61 14.21 -6.90
N ALA A 33 15.61 15.05 -6.66
CA ALA A 33 16.91 14.99 -7.34
C ALA A 33 17.70 13.66 -7.11
N ALA A 34 17.43 12.97 -5.99
CA ALA A 34 18.09 11.71 -5.64
C ALA A 34 17.24 10.48 -5.97
N ALA A 35 16.08 10.63 -6.64
CA ALA A 35 15.23 9.51 -6.97
C ALA A 35 15.86 8.64 -8.06
N GLU A 36 15.83 7.33 -7.85
CA GLU A 36 16.31 6.31 -8.80
C GLU A 36 15.28 6.12 -9.92
N ILE A 37 15.06 7.16 -10.74
CA ILE A 37 14.15 7.18 -11.88
C ILE A 37 14.76 8.01 -13.02
N GLU A 38 14.58 7.57 -14.23
CA GLU A 38 14.86 8.33 -15.45
C GLU A 38 13.54 8.87 -15.99
N VAL A 39 13.51 10.14 -16.39
CA VAL A 39 12.36 10.74 -17.07
C VAL A 39 12.86 11.37 -18.37
N SER A 40 12.38 10.84 -19.51
CA SER A 40 12.75 11.36 -20.83
C SER A 40 12.02 12.67 -21.15
N PRO A 41 12.48 13.45 -22.14
CA PRO A 41 11.85 14.71 -22.53
C PRO A 41 10.38 14.59 -22.96
N ASP A 42 9.96 13.43 -23.47
CA ASP A 42 8.59 13.11 -23.85
C ASP A 42 7.75 12.56 -22.65
N GLY A 43 8.31 12.60 -21.44
CA GLY A 43 7.61 12.25 -20.21
C GLY A 43 7.50 10.74 -19.93
N VAL A 44 8.34 9.91 -20.60
CA VAL A 44 8.43 8.50 -20.25
C VAL A 44 9.31 8.32 -19.03
N MET A 45 8.78 7.64 -18.03
CA MET A 45 9.39 7.39 -16.73
C MET A 45 9.88 5.95 -16.63
N ARG A 46 11.09 5.74 -16.11
CA ARG A 46 11.67 4.42 -15.85
C ARG A 46 12.32 4.39 -14.48
N PRO A 47 11.78 3.66 -13.50
CA PRO A 47 12.51 3.37 -12.27
C PRO A 47 13.83 2.64 -12.59
N THR A 48 14.94 3.04 -11.97
CA THR A 48 16.27 2.45 -12.21
C THR A 48 16.76 1.64 -11.02
N GLY A 49 16.23 1.92 -9.83
CA GLY A 49 16.58 1.28 -8.58
C GLY A 49 15.72 0.07 -8.19
N ALA A 50 16.07 -0.50 -7.05
CA ALA A 50 15.36 -1.62 -6.44
C ALA A 50 14.21 -1.19 -5.51
N ASN A 51 14.03 0.12 -5.32
CA ASN A 51 13.01 0.68 -4.42
C ASN A 51 11.88 1.35 -5.21
N CYS A 52 10.74 1.51 -4.55
CA CYS A 52 9.69 2.36 -5.07
C CYS A 52 10.15 3.82 -5.05
N VAL A 53 10.01 4.49 -6.18
CA VAL A 53 10.19 5.95 -6.27
C VAL A 53 8.83 6.62 -6.22
N HIS A 54 8.70 7.72 -5.49
CA HIS A 54 7.45 8.44 -5.38
C HIS A 54 7.64 9.94 -5.56
N THR A 55 6.57 10.64 -5.94
CA THR A 55 6.58 12.09 -6.15
C THR A 55 6.89 12.84 -4.86
N VAL A 56 7.58 13.95 -4.98
CA VAL A 56 7.81 14.89 -3.85
C VAL A 56 6.60 15.78 -3.60
N GLN A 57 5.80 16.02 -4.64
CA GLN A 57 4.52 16.71 -4.51
C GLN A 57 3.47 15.76 -3.92
N HIS A 58 2.79 16.23 -2.88
CA HIS A 58 1.67 15.53 -2.28
C HIS A 58 0.41 16.36 -2.47
N SER A 59 -0.68 15.71 -2.83
CA SER A 59 -2.00 16.32 -2.89
C SER A 59 -2.81 15.99 -1.64
N VAL A 60 -3.46 17.00 -1.07
CA VAL A 60 -4.44 16.80 0.00
C VAL A 60 -5.65 16.08 -0.57
N VAL A 61 -6.17 15.10 0.16
CA VAL A 61 -7.35 14.33 -0.24
C VAL A 61 -8.43 14.37 0.83
N ASP A 62 -9.67 14.40 0.38
CA ASP A 62 -10.85 14.11 1.19
C ASP A 62 -11.27 12.66 0.93
N PRO A 63 -11.09 11.74 1.88
CA PRO A 63 -11.44 10.34 1.66
C PRO A 63 -12.94 10.08 1.43
N ALA A 64 -13.81 11.06 1.62
CA ALA A 64 -15.23 10.96 1.27
C ALA A 64 -15.48 11.12 -0.24
N LYS A 65 -14.52 11.68 -0.98
CA LYS A 65 -14.56 11.85 -2.42
C LYS A 65 -13.98 10.64 -3.15
N THR A 66 -14.20 10.57 -4.44
CA THR A 66 -13.64 9.54 -5.33
C THR A 66 -12.49 10.13 -6.14
N TYR A 67 -11.41 9.36 -6.24
CA TYR A 67 -10.22 9.74 -7.00
C TYR A 67 -9.89 8.63 -7.99
N ARG A 68 -9.36 9.02 -9.14
CA ARG A 68 -8.89 8.09 -10.18
C ARG A 68 -7.39 8.18 -10.34
N VAL A 69 -6.75 7.02 -10.41
CA VAL A 69 -5.37 6.85 -10.85
C VAL A 69 -5.38 6.35 -12.28
N THR A 70 -4.63 6.99 -13.16
CA THR A 70 -4.44 6.52 -14.53
C THR A 70 -2.96 6.55 -14.88
N VAL A 71 -2.47 5.49 -15.54
CA VAL A 71 -1.11 5.40 -16.03
C VAL A 71 -1.07 4.50 -17.26
N GLU A 72 -0.22 4.86 -18.21
CA GLU A 72 0.16 3.96 -19.30
C GLU A 72 1.50 3.31 -18.98
N TYR A 73 1.62 2.02 -19.29
CA TYR A 73 2.83 1.24 -19.04
C TYR A 73 3.12 0.26 -20.15
N LYS A 74 4.39 -0.07 -20.33
CA LYS A 74 4.84 -1.15 -21.24
C LYS A 74 6.15 -1.75 -20.76
N ARG A 75 6.53 -2.89 -21.32
CA ARG A 75 7.83 -3.49 -21.08
C ARG A 75 8.96 -2.61 -21.63
N ALA A 76 10.03 -2.45 -20.85
CA ALA A 76 11.21 -1.76 -21.32
C ALA A 76 11.93 -2.60 -22.41
N PRO A 77 12.56 -1.99 -23.40
CA PRO A 77 13.33 -2.71 -24.41
C PRO A 77 14.39 -3.60 -23.76
N GLY A 78 14.45 -4.87 -24.17
CA GLY A 78 15.40 -5.86 -23.64
C GLY A 78 15.05 -6.43 -22.26
N ALA A 79 13.95 -6.02 -21.67
CA ALA A 79 13.48 -6.57 -20.39
C ALA A 79 12.91 -7.99 -20.53
N PRO A 80 12.97 -8.84 -19.47
CA PRO A 80 12.48 -10.20 -19.53
C PRO A 80 10.96 -10.26 -19.68
N GLN A 81 10.45 -11.36 -20.25
CA GLN A 81 8.99 -11.55 -20.48
C GLN A 81 8.19 -11.57 -19.18
N ASN A 82 8.81 -11.97 -18.07
CA ASN A 82 8.20 -11.97 -16.74
C ASN A 82 8.43 -10.69 -15.95
N ALA A 83 8.77 -9.58 -16.63
CA ALA A 83 8.88 -8.26 -16.02
C ALA A 83 7.61 -7.91 -15.26
N ARG A 84 7.78 -7.24 -14.12
CA ARG A 84 6.68 -6.77 -13.27
C ARG A 84 6.95 -5.37 -12.79
N GLY A 85 5.88 -4.62 -12.63
CA GLY A 85 5.91 -3.31 -12.02
C GLY A 85 4.78 -3.14 -11.00
N VAL A 86 4.82 -2.03 -10.28
CA VAL A 86 3.77 -1.66 -9.35
C VAL A 86 3.50 -0.16 -9.50
N VAL A 87 2.23 0.17 -9.53
CA VAL A 87 1.74 1.55 -9.50
C VAL A 87 1.07 1.76 -8.15
N VAL A 88 1.49 2.77 -7.41
CA VAL A 88 0.99 2.99 -6.04
C VAL A 88 0.57 4.45 -5.81
N VAL A 89 -0.44 4.62 -4.98
CA VAL A 89 -0.74 5.86 -4.29
C VAL A 89 -0.14 5.73 -2.89
N VAL A 90 0.80 6.59 -2.56
CA VAL A 90 1.54 6.58 -1.30
C VAL A 90 0.81 7.48 -0.31
N PRO A 91 0.20 6.94 0.76
CA PRO A 91 -0.58 7.73 1.70
C PRO A 91 0.30 8.43 2.74
N PHE A 92 -0.06 9.66 3.09
CA PHE A 92 0.57 10.48 4.12
C PHE A 92 -0.47 10.93 5.15
N ASN A 93 -0.05 11.01 6.40
CA ASN A 93 -0.89 11.53 7.48
C ASN A 93 -0.82 13.07 7.59
N LYS A 94 -1.61 13.65 8.49
CA LYS A 94 -1.66 15.12 8.74
C LYS A 94 -0.31 15.75 9.11
N ARG A 95 0.71 14.96 9.47
CA ARG A 95 2.07 15.41 9.77
C ARG A 95 3.03 15.22 8.60
N ALA A 96 2.51 14.99 7.41
CA ALA A 96 3.26 14.65 6.20
C ALA A 96 4.20 13.43 6.37
N ARG A 97 3.85 12.50 7.25
CA ARG A 97 4.57 11.23 7.40
C ARG A 97 3.85 10.16 6.60
N GLN A 98 4.61 9.39 5.86
CA GLN A 98 4.07 8.24 5.12
C GLN A 98 3.39 7.25 6.08
N ILE A 99 2.23 6.76 5.68
CA ILE A 99 1.55 5.66 6.33
C ILE A 99 2.07 4.38 5.68
N GLU A 100 2.85 3.62 6.42
CA GLU A 100 3.42 2.37 5.94
C GLU A 100 2.38 1.24 5.95
N GLY A 101 2.58 0.21 5.13
CA GLY A 101 1.67 -0.94 5.06
C GLY A 101 1.46 -1.65 6.40
N VAL A 102 2.44 -1.63 7.30
CA VAL A 102 2.30 -2.16 8.65
C VAL A 102 1.12 -1.55 9.43
N HIS A 103 0.71 -0.32 9.11
CA HIS A 103 -0.41 0.34 9.80
C HIS A 103 -1.78 -0.27 9.46
N VAL A 104 -1.88 -1.04 8.36
CA VAL A 104 -3.17 -1.56 7.85
C VAL A 104 -3.13 -3.04 7.45
N SER A 105 -1.96 -3.68 7.42
CA SER A 105 -1.81 -5.07 6.95
C SER A 105 -1.72 -6.05 8.12
N PHE A 106 -2.79 -6.19 8.88
CA PHE A 106 -2.83 -7.10 10.02
C PHE A 106 -3.34 -8.50 9.67
N VAL A 107 -2.96 -9.48 10.49
CA VAL A 107 -3.50 -10.83 10.45
C VAL A 107 -4.69 -10.89 11.40
N ALA A 108 -5.87 -11.11 10.85
CA ALA A 108 -7.11 -11.17 11.63
C ALA A 108 -7.07 -12.29 12.67
N GLY A 109 -7.47 -11.97 13.90
CA GLY A 109 -7.50 -12.91 15.03
C GLY A 109 -6.13 -13.21 15.63
N SER A 110 -5.10 -12.44 15.28
CA SER A 110 -3.74 -12.63 15.82
C SER A 110 -3.48 -11.87 17.13
N GLU A 111 -4.46 -11.20 17.70
CA GLU A 111 -4.32 -10.54 18.99
C GLU A 111 -4.02 -11.60 20.07
N ALA A 112 -2.79 -11.59 20.59
CA ALA A 112 -2.27 -12.53 21.59
C ALA A 112 -1.90 -11.80 22.87
N ALA A 113 -2.24 -12.39 24.01
CA ALA A 113 -1.95 -11.80 25.31
C ALA A 113 -0.48 -11.98 25.68
N VAL A 114 0.13 -10.92 26.21
CA VAL A 114 1.46 -10.95 26.83
C VAL A 114 1.38 -11.79 28.11
N LEU A 115 2.23 -12.80 28.23
CA LEU A 115 2.28 -13.70 29.37
C LEU A 115 3.27 -13.26 30.45
N GLU A 116 4.32 -12.58 30.06
CA GLU A 116 5.41 -12.14 30.93
C GLU A 116 5.67 -10.64 30.72
N HIS A 117 6.09 -9.94 31.77
CA HIS A 117 6.48 -8.54 31.66
C HIS A 117 7.65 -8.38 30.69
N SER A 118 7.54 -7.44 29.73
CA SER A 118 8.65 -7.01 28.88
C SER A 118 9.00 -5.56 29.21
N PRO A 119 10.24 -5.27 29.62
CA PRO A 119 10.65 -3.93 29.99
C PRO A 119 10.72 -3.02 28.76
N LEU A 120 10.72 -1.71 29.00
CA LEU A 120 10.98 -0.72 27.96
C LEU A 120 12.32 -1.00 27.27
N ARG A 121 12.33 -1.02 25.94
CA ARG A 121 13.46 -1.39 25.09
C ARG A 121 13.91 -2.86 25.22
N GLY A 122 13.05 -3.71 25.78
CA GLY A 122 13.23 -5.15 25.71
C GLY A 122 13.29 -5.64 24.27
N LYS A 123 13.81 -6.84 24.07
CA LYS A 123 13.94 -7.45 22.73
C LYS A 123 13.24 -8.81 22.63
N ARG A 124 12.60 -9.23 23.69
CA ARG A 124 11.88 -10.51 23.77
C ARG A 124 10.48 -10.29 24.32
N ILE A 125 9.52 -11.00 23.72
CA ILE A 125 8.12 -11.03 24.18
C ILE A 125 7.68 -12.47 24.25
N VAL A 126 6.95 -12.81 25.33
CA VAL A 126 6.31 -14.12 25.48
C VAL A 126 4.81 -13.92 25.42
N LEU A 127 4.16 -14.58 24.47
CA LEU A 127 2.75 -14.44 24.14
C LEU A 127 2.01 -15.77 24.30
N GLU A 128 0.72 -15.69 24.49
CA GLU A 128 -0.18 -16.81 24.28
C GLU A 128 -0.14 -17.21 22.78
N LEU A 129 0.02 -18.50 22.51
CA LEU A 129 -0.07 -19.01 21.13
C LEU A 129 -1.54 -19.19 20.75
N ASN A 130 -1.98 -18.52 19.70
CA ASN A 130 -3.31 -18.72 19.12
C ASN A 130 -3.23 -19.28 17.70
N ASP A 131 -4.37 -19.73 17.15
CA ASP A 131 -4.43 -20.37 15.83
C ASP A 131 -3.96 -19.48 14.68
N ALA A 132 -4.14 -18.16 14.78
CA ALA A 132 -3.71 -17.24 13.73
C ALA A 132 -2.18 -17.16 13.67
N TRP A 133 -1.50 -17.09 14.81
CA TRP A 133 -0.05 -17.15 14.89
C TRP A 133 0.48 -18.52 14.46
N ALA A 134 -0.15 -19.61 14.90
CA ALA A 134 0.25 -20.98 14.51
C ALA A 134 0.24 -21.13 12.98
N ARG A 135 -0.84 -20.71 12.31
CA ARG A 135 -0.95 -20.76 10.84
C ARG A 135 0.12 -19.90 10.13
N GLU A 136 0.48 -18.74 10.68
CA GLU A 136 1.54 -17.91 10.07
C GLU A 136 2.94 -18.49 10.28
N LEU A 137 3.19 -19.15 11.42
CA LEU A 137 4.44 -19.89 11.67
C LEU A 137 4.64 -21.03 10.66
N GLU A 138 3.59 -21.78 10.34
CA GLU A 138 3.61 -22.88 9.36
C GLU A 138 3.98 -22.41 7.94
N LYS A 139 3.64 -21.17 7.56
CA LYS A 139 3.99 -20.60 6.24
C LYS A 139 5.48 -20.34 6.07
N GLY A 140 6.26 -20.39 7.15
CA GLY A 140 7.71 -20.14 7.16
C GLY A 140 8.07 -18.67 6.90
N ALA A 141 9.37 -18.38 6.90
CA ALA A 141 9.95 -17.04 6.86
C ALA A 141 9.89 -16.34 5.49
N ARG A 142 8.82 -16.52 4.72
CA ARG A 142 8.67 -15.90 3.39
C ARG A 142 8.28 -14.42 3.44
N ARG A 143 7.92 -13.88 4.61
CA ARG A 143 7.45 -12.51 4.79
C ARG A 143 8.10 -11.89 6.01
N THR A 144 8.32 -10.59 5.96
CA THR A 144 8.71 -9.82 7.13
C THR A 144 7.46 -9.47 7.92
N TYR A 145 7.51 -9.70 9.22
CA TYR A 145 6.41 -9.45 10.14
C TYR A 145 6.76 -8.34 11.13
N ALA A 146 5.73 -7.70 11.65
CA ALA A 146 5.82 -6.73 12.73
C ALA A 146 4.90 -7.10 13.88
N ALA A 147 5.37 -6.88 15.09
CA ALA A 147 4.58 -6.95 16.32
C ALA A 147 4.01 -5.56 16.61
N VAL A 148 2.69 -5.43 16.64
CA VAL A 148 1.98 -4.21 17.03
C VAL A 148 1.57 -4.34 18.48
N TYR A 149 2.00 -3.37 19.29
CA TYR A 149 1.88 -3.38 20.73
C TYR A 149 0.63 -2.70 21.24
N LYS A 150 0.07 -3.23 22.35
CA LYS A 150 -1.16 -2.73 22.99
C LYS A 150 -2.31 -2.62 21.99
N ALA A 151 -2.39 -3.63 21.12
CA ALA A 151 -3.42 -3.76 20.10
C ALA A 151 -4.81 -3.82 20.73
N LYS A 152 -5.81 -3.36 20.00
CA LYS A 152 -7.21 -3.42 20.44
C LYS A 152 -8.01 -4.29 19.50
N LYS A 153 -8.85 -5.16 20.04
CA LYS A 153 -9.68 -6.10 19.26
C LYS A 153 -10.64 -5.39 18.31
N ASP A 154 -11.09 -4.18 18.64
CA ASP A 154 -11.97 -3.34 17.81
C ASP A 154 -11.23 -2.52 16.75
N LEU A 155 -9.92 -2.69 16.64
CA LEU A 155 -9.04 -1.97 15.71
C LEU A 155 -9.06 -0.44 15.91
N SER A 156 -9.43 0.06 17.10
CA SER A 156 -9.44 1.50 17.40
C SER A 156 -8.03 2.09 17.56
N ASP A 157 -7.02 1.24 17.69
CA ASP A 157 -5.60 1.61 17.71
C ASP A 157 -5.05 1.95 16.31
N ILE A 158 -5.66 1.49 15.22
CA ILE A 158 -5.21 1.77 13.86
C ILE A 158 -5.53 3.22 13.47
N PRO A 159 -4.58 3.97 12.90
CA PRO A 159 -3.19 3.63 12.57
C PRO A 159 -2.15 4.06 13.63
N ASN A 160 -2.58 4.39 14.84
CA ASN A 160 -1.77 5.06 15.87
C ASN A 160 -1.30 4.07 16.94
N PHE A 161 -0.34 3.23 16.64
CA PHE A 161 0.23 2.25 17.57
C PHE A 161 1.76 2.24 17.52
N ALA A 162 2.37 1.68 18.54
CA ALA A 162 3.79 1.35 18.56
C ALA A 162 3.99 -0.06 17.98
N TRP A 163 5.06 -0.24 17.20
CA TRP A 163 5.36 -1.52 16.56
C TRP A 163 6.86 -1.71 16.38
N SER A 164 7.28 -2.93 16.14
CA SER A 164 8.65 -3.27 15.78
C SER A 164 8.71 -4.50 14.89
N VAL A 165 9.78 -4.61 14.12
CA VAL A 165 10.03 -5.77 13.27
C VAL A 165 10.27 -7.00 14.13
N ILE A 166 9.69 -8.14 13.75
CA ILE A 166 9.95 -9.45 14.33
C ILE A 166 11.18 -10.03 13.64
N ARG A 167 12.24 -10.32 14.41
CA ARG A 167 13.49 -10.88 13.92
C ARG A 167 13.52 -12.40 13.94
N ALA A 168 12.88 -12.98 14.96
CA ALA A 168 12.68 -14.41 15.07
C ALA A 168 11.39 -14.71 15.83
N GLN A 169 10.80 -15.86 15.52
CA GLN A 169 9.62 -16.37 16.20
C GLN A 169 9.75 -17.88 16.38
N ARG A 170 9.31 -18.38 17.54
CA ARG A 170 9.36 -19.80 17.88
C ARG A 170 8.33 -20.16 18.94
N VAL A 171 8.04 -21.43 19.05
CA VAL A 171 7.18 -21.97 20.11
C VAL A 171 8.05 -22.64 21.15
N GLU A 172 7.93 -22.23 22.40
CA GLU A 172 8.61 -22.80 23.57
C GLU A 172 7.54 -23.19 24.59
N GLU A 173 7.45 -24.45 24.98
CA GLU A 173 6.49 -24.97 25.96
C GLU A 173 5.03 -24.54 25.69
N GLY A 174 4.60 -24.55 24.43
CA GLY A 174 3.25 -24.13 24.03
C GLY A 174 3.00 -22.62 24.04
N ARG A 175 4.04 -21.81 24.24
CA ARG A 175 3.99 -20.34 24.23
C ARG A 175 4.68 -19.80 22.97
N LEU A 176 4.22 -18.68 22.46
CA LEU A 176 4.86 -17.98 21.37
C LEU A 176 5.93 -17.03 21.92
N VAL A 177 7.17 -17.20 21.47
CA VAL A 177 8.29 -16.33 21.81
C VAL A 177 8.71 -15.54 20.58
N LEU A 178 8.73 -14.22 20.69
CA LEU A 178 9.18 -13.30 19.65
C LEU A 178 10.47 -12.60 20.06
N ASP A 179 11.44 -12.56 19.15
CA ASP A 179 12.57 -11.66 19.22
C ASP A 179 12.28 -10.46 18.30
N VAL A 180 12.36 -9.26 18.85
CA VAL A 180 11.97 -8.01 18.20
C VAL A 180 13.07 -6.95 18.33
N ASP A 181 13.02 -5.88 17.52
CA ASP A 181 14.02 -4.82 17.63
C ASP A 181 13.94 -4.06 18.96
N TRP A 182 12.72 -3.85 19.44
CA TRP A 182 12.47 -3.19 20.73
C TRP A 182 11.03 -3.42 21.18
N THR A 183 10.76 -3.20 22.47
CA THR A 183 9.40 -3.18 23.04
C THR A 183 9.14 -1.88 23.81
N PRO A 184 7.90 -1.38 23.85
CA PRO A 184 7.47 -0.52 24.94
C PRO A 184 7.44 -1.34 26.24
N SER A 185 7.19 -0.71 27.37
CA SER A 185 6.86 -1.47 28.58
C SER A 185 5.52 -2.20 28.37
N LEU A 186 5.57 -3.53 28.39
CA LEU A 186 4.41 -4.41 28.26
C LEU A 186 4.16 -5.14 29.59
N VAL A 187 2.92 -5.22 29.99
CA VAL A 187 2.50 -5.98 31.17
C VAL A 187 1.67 -7.19 30.76
N LYS A 188 1.58 -8.16 31.64
CA LYS A 188 0.73 -9.34 31.42
C LYS A 188 -0.71 -8.93 31.09
N GLY A 189 -1.25 -9.48 30.01
CA GLY A 189 -2.57 -9.17 29.49
C GLY A 189 -2.60 -8.07 28.41
N ASP A 190 -1.53 -7.29 28.21
CA ASP A 190 -1.43 -6.43 27.03
C ASP A 190 -1.55 -7.30 25.77
N LEU A 191 -2.20 -6.78 24.73
CA LEU A 191 -2.35 -7.52 23.48
C LEU A 191 -1.27 -7.13 22.46
N VAL A 192 -0.75 -8.12 21.76
CA VAL A 192 0.16 -7.95 20.61
C VAL A 192 -0.51 -8.55 19.38
N ARG A 193 -0.56 -7.78 18.29
CA ARG A 193 -1.15 -8.22 17.03
C ARG A 193 -0.07 -8.35 15.96
N LEU A 194 -0.20 -9.38 15.11
CA LEU A 194 0.70 -9.64 14.00
C LEU A 194 0.31 -8.80 12.79
N HIS A 195 1.28 -8.10 12.23
CA HIS A 195 1.14 -7.34 10.99
C HIS A 195 2.17 -7.78 9.95
N TYR A 196 1.82 -7.65 8.66
CA TYR A 196 2.79 -7.77 7.58
C TYR A 196 3.54 -6.45 7.41
N TYR A 197 4.86 -6.55 7.19
CA TYR A 197 5.73 -5.43 6.88
C TYR A 197 6.14 -5.46 5.41
N GLY A 198 6.18 -4.30 4.75
CA GLY A 198 6.73 -4.18 3.39
C GLY A 198 5.75 -3.75 2.29
N TRP A 199 4.53 -3.33 2.61
CA TRP A 199 3.64 -2.72 1.62
C TRP A 199 3.96 -1.22 1.45
N LEU A 200 4.04 -0.78 0.17
CA LEU A 200 4.48 0.58 -0.16
C LEU A 200 3.33 1.60 -0.19
N GLY A 201 2.10 1.16 -0.45
CA GLY A 201 0.95 2.04 -0.60
C GLY A 201 -0.29 1.31 -1.14
N ILE A 202 -1.27 2.08 -1.56
CA ILE A 202 -2.51 1.63 -2.21
C ILE A 202 -2.18 1.39 -3.68
N GLY A 203 -1.97 0.13 -4.09
CA GLY A 203 -1.36 -0.14 -5.38
C GLY A 203 -1.94 -1.30 -6.16
N ARG A 204 -1.47 -1.36 -7.40
CA ARG A 204 -1.74 -2.45 -8.34
C ARG A 204 -0.45 -2.95 -8.95
N ASP A 205 -0.32 -4.26 -9.03
CA ASP A 205 0.71 -4.90 -9.85
C ASP A 205 0.37 -4.70 -11.33
N VAL A 206 1.39 -4.49 -12.15
CA VAL A 206 1.29 -4.46 -13.61
C VAL A 206 2.20 -5.51 -14.22
N ILE A 207 1.69 -6.21 -15.23
CA ILE A 207 2.43 -7.17 -16.05
C ILE A 207 2.48 -6.56 -17.44
N PRO A 208 3.64 -5.99 -17.87
CA PRO A 208 3.72 -5.24 -19.10
C PRO A 208 3.90 -6.15 -20.33
N ASP A 209 3.26 -5.75 -21.43
CA ASP A 209 3.56 -6.24 -22.79
C ASP A 209 4.49 -5.29 -23.54
N ASP A 210 4.80 -5.59 -24.82
CA ASP A 210 5.65 -4.76 -25.67
C ASP A 210 4.95 -3.46 -26.13
N GLY A 211 3.62 -3.46 -26.15
CA GLY A 211 2.79 -2.29 -26.46
C GLY A 211 2.39 -1.51 -25.19
N TRP A 212 2.00 -0.24 -25.39
CA TRP A 212 1.43 0.56 -24.31
C TRP A 212 0.06 0.02 -23.88
N GLN A 213 -0.09 -0.20 -22.58
CA GLN A 213 -1.32 -0.62 -21.89
C GLN A 213 -1.73 0.47 -20.92
N THR A 214 -3.02 0.60 -20.65
CA THR A 214 -3.54 1.56 -19.67
C THR A 214 -4.03 0.84 -18.42
N LEU A 215 -3.57 1.27 -17.26
CA LEU A 215 -4.16 0.95 -15.96
C LEU A 215 -4.98 2.16 -15.51
N SER A 216 -6.22 1.92 -15.12
CA SER A 216 -7.06 2.92 -14.46
C SER A 216 -7.81 2.26 -13.31
N TYR A 217 -7.81 2.90 -12.12
CA TYR A 217 -8.59 2.44 -10.96
C TYR A 217 -9.00 3.60 -10.07
N GLU A 218 -10.07 3.39 -9.33
CA GLU A 218 -10.63 4.40 -8.43
C GLU A 218 -10.32 4.06 -6.97
N ILE A 219 -10.21 5.11 -6.15
CA ILE A 219 -10.01 5.04 -4.71
C ILE A 219 -11.06 5.91 -4.05
N THR A 220 -11.84 5.33 -3.13
CA THR A 220 -12.87 6.06 -2.38
C THR A 220 -13.08 5.46 -0.99
N GLY A 221 -13.40 6.30 -0.01
CA GLY A 221 -13.62 5.87 1.37
C GLY A 221 -12.34 5.47 2.10
N VAL A 222 -12.49 5.02 3.34
CA VAL A 222 -11.39 4.67 4.25
C VAL A 222 -11.48 3.22 4.68
N SER A 223 -10.33 2.54 4.78
CA SER A 223 -10.22 1.21 5.36
C SER A 223 -9.18 1.17 6.47
N LYS A 224 -9.44 0.37 7.50
CA LYS A 224 -8.45 0.00 8.53
C LYS A 224 -7.58 -1.20 8.10
N SER A 225 -7.97 -1.89 7.02
CA SER A 225 -7.21 -2.99 6.42
C SER A 225 -6.70 -2.60 5.04
N ALA A 226 -5.55 -3.20 4.63
CA ALA A 226 -4.98 -2.96 3.32
C ALA A 226 -5.95 -3.42 2.22
N CYS A 227 -6.32 -2.49 1.36
CA CYS A 227 -7.12 -2.71 0.16
C CYS A 227 -6.65 -1.75 -0.92
N GLY A 228 -6.92 -2.09 -2.17
CA GLY A 228 -6.39 -1.32 -3.30
C GLY A 228 -7.38 -0.30 -3.88
N ASP A 229 -8.55 -0.13 -3.26
CA ASP A 229 -9.65 0.73 -3.70
C ASP A 229 -10.14 1.71 -2.62
N LYS A 230 -9.45 1.74 -1.46
CA LYS A 230 -9.77 2.65 -0.35
C LYS A 230 -8.52 3.27 0.22
N PHE A 231 -8.64 4.50 0.71
CA PHE A 231 -7.59 5.15 1.48
C PHE A 231 -7.34 4.39 2.78
N TRP A 232 -6.09 4.32 3.19
CA TRP A 232 -5.74 3.76 4.48
C TRP A 232 -6.13 4.72 5.61
N ALA A 233 -6.53 4.17 6.73
CA ALA A 233 -6.91 4.98 7.89
C ALA A 233 -5.81 5.99 8.27
N GLY A 234 -6.21 7.25 8.44
CA GLY A 234 -5.31 8.36 8.75
C GLY A 234 -4.73 9.08 7.53
N THR A 235 -5.04 8.64 6.29
CA THR A 235 -4.64 9.36 5.07
C THR A 235 -5.25 10.76 5.04
N SER A 236 -4.42 11.74 4.78
CA SER A 236 -4.82 13.15 4.58
C SER A 236 -4.20 13.78 3.34
N ALA A 237 -3.14 13.15 2.81
CA ALA A 237 -2.53 13.52 1.55
C ALA A 237 -1.95 12.29 0.88
N VAL A 238 -1.68 12.37 -0.41
CA VAL A 238 -1.10 11.29 -1.20
C VAL A 238 -0.01 11.80 -2.15
N GLY A 239 0.95 10.93 -2.43
CA GLY A 239 1.86 11.03 -3.57
C GLY A 239 1.65 9.87 -4.52
N LEU A 240 2.25 9.92 -5.70
CA LEU A 240 2.24 8.82 -6.67
C LEU A 240 3.58 8.10 -6.66
N GLY A 241 3.57 6.78 -6.81
CA GLY A 241 4.79 5.99 -6.82
C GLY A 241 4.82 4.91 -7.89
N LEU A 242 6.04 4.61 -8.34
CA LEU A 242 6.34 3.60 -9.37
C LEU A 242 7.44 2.66 -8.87
N TYR A 243 7.31 1.39 -9.25
CA TYR A 243 8.31 0.36 -9.01
C TYR A 243 8.44 -0.54 -10.23
N GLY A 244 9.64 -1.03 -10.51
CA GLY A 244 9.92 -1.97 -11.58
C GLY A 244 10.79 -1.38 -12.68
N LYS A 245 12.12 -1.62 -12.60
CA LYS A 245 13.13 -1.13 -13.57
C LYS A 245 12.95 -1.62 -14.99
N ASP A 246 12.18 -2.69 -15.16
CA ASP A 246 11.91 -3.35 -16.45
C ASP A 246 10.60 -2.87 -17.08
N VAL A 247 9.99 -1.82 -16.52
CA VAL A 247 8.73 -1.23 -16.97
C VAL A 247 8.91 0.24 -17.27
N LEU A 248 8.39 0.68 -18.41
CA LEU A 248 8.26 2.08 -18.79
C LEU A 248 6.86 2.57 -18.44
N TYR A 249 6.75 3.79 -17.93
CA TYR A 249 5.50 4.43 -17.56
C TYR A 249 5.37 5.80 -18.21
N ARG A 250 4.14 6.25 -18.48
CA ARG A 250 3.84 7.61 -18.91
C ARG A 250 2.40 7.99 -18.58
N ASN A 251 2.03 9.25 -18.75
CA ASN A 251 0.68 9.76 -18.50
C ASN A 251 0.13 9.36 -17.13
N PHE A 252 0.99 9.43 -16.10
CA PHE A 252 0.65 9.06 -14.74
C PHE A 252 -0.09 10.21 -14.07
N THR A 253 -1.38 10.03 -13.79
CA THR A 253 -2.24 11.05 -13.19
C THR A 253 -2.98 10.55 -11.96
N PHE A 254 -3.26 11.48 -11.07
CA PHE A 254 -4.19 11.33 -9.97
C PHE A 254 -5.18 12.48 -10.03
N GLU A 255 -6.44 12.19 -10.18
CA GLU A 255 -7.51 13.16 -10.39
C GLU A 255 -8.66 12.95 -9.41
N GLU A 256 -9.27 14.05 -8.95
CA GLU A 256 -10.52 14.03 -8.19
C GLU A 256 -11.67 13.94 -9.18
N LEU A 257 -12.61 13.01 -8.93
CA LEU A 257 -13.85 12.88 -9.71
C LEU A 257 -14.98 13.66 -9.03
N GLU A 258 -15.78 14.33 -9.84
CA GLU A 258 -16.97 15.03 -9.35
C GLU A 258 -18.09 14.08 -8.92
#